data_7791182a1aab4fc2a6f548353d3b5ee1
#
_entry.id   7791182a1aab4fc2a6f548353d3b5ee1
#
_cell.length_a   1.000
_cell.length_b   1.000
_cell.length_c   1.000
_cell.angle_alpha   90.00
_cell.angle_beta   90.00
_cell.angle_gamma   90.00
#
_symmetry.space_group_name_H-M   'P 1'
#
loop_
_entity.id
_entity.type
_entity.pdbx_description
1 polymer ?
#
loop_
_entity_poly.entity_id
_entity_poly.type
_entity_poly.pdbx_seq_one_letter_code
_entity_poly.pdbx_strand_id
1 'polypeptide(L)'
;GGVAIDRHNDDFTKIIKDATDGRGVDHILDPIGGDNLTRSLSVLAEGGKLYTFGLSSAAPSSKRSIIKAFFALRKTPKFDALRLMTRNRGVFGVHMGTWKNESAMVEQLHRIMDGIRSGHLKPVIDSVFDAKDVSLAHQHIHDGKNIGKVLLKF
;
A
#
# COMPACT_ATOMS: atom_id res chain seq x y z
N GLY A 1 8.63 -0.78 17.99
CA GLY A 1 9.34 -1.17 16.78
C GLY A 1 8.55 -2.21 16.01
N GLY A 2 8.77 -2.30 14.71
CA GLY A 2 8.15 -3.29 13.84
C GLY A 2 9.16 -4.33 13.37
N VAL A 3 8.68 -5.42 12.78
CA VAL A 3 9.51 -6.40 12.08
C VAL A 3 9.53 -6.04 10.60
N ALA A 4 10.74 -5.82 10.06
CA ALA A 4 10.92 -5.61 8.63
C ALA A 4 10.95 -6.97 7.91
N ILE A 5 10.25 -7.08 6.79
CA ILE A 5 10.18 -8.29 5.97
C ILE A 5 10.67 -7.94 4.57
N ASP A 6 11.67 -8.65 4.07
CA ASP A 6 12.15 -8.47 2.71
C ASP A 6 11.20 -9.14 1.71
N ARG A 7 10.45 -8.32 0.98
CA ARG A 7 9.47 -8.78 -0.01
C ARG A 7 10.06 -9.63 -1.15
N HIS A 8 11.39 -9.60 -1.35
CA HIS A 8 12.04 -10.32 -2.44
C HIS A 8 12.53 -11.71 -2.02
N ASN A 9 12.93 -11.85 -0.77
CA ASN A 9 13.56 -13.06 -0.25
C ASN A 9 12.66 -13.80 0.76
N ASP A 10 11.67 -13.10 1.35
CA ASP A 10 10.88 -13.65 2.42
C ASP A 10 9.42 -13.93 2.01
N ASP A 11 8.84 -14.95 2.60
CA ASP A 11 7.40 -15.16 2.58
C ASP A 11 6.74 -14.49 3.79
N PHE A 12 6.19 -13.29 3.59
CA PHE A 12 5.54 -12.54 4.64
C PHE A 12 4.38 -13.30 5.30
N THR A 13 3.71 -14.20 4.57
CA THR A 13 2.58 -14.95 5.12
C THR A 13 3.04 -15.96 6.17
N LYS A 14 4.20 -16.57 5.95
CA LYS A 14 4.81 -17.46 6.93
C LYS A 14 5.29 -16.68 8.16
N ILE A 15 6.03 -15.59 7.93
CA ILE A 15 6.57 -14.76 9.02
C ILE A 15 5.45 -14.20 9.90
N ILE A 16 4.35 -13.71 9.31
CA ILE A 16 3.20 -13.22 10.08
C ILE A 16 2.58 -14.34 10.92
N LYS A 17 2.39 -15.54 10.34
CA LYS A 17 1.83 -16.68 11.09
C LYS A 17 2.71 -17.09 12.25
N ASP A 18 4.01 -17.18 12.01
CA ASP A 18 4.98 -17.56 13.04
C ASP A 18 5.01 -16.49 14.17
N ALA A 19 5.02 -15.19 13.82
CA ALA A 19 5.04 -14.09 14.76
C ALA A 19 3.74 -13.87 15.54
N THR A 20 2.63 -14.50 15.12
CA THR A 20 1.31 -14.34 15.74
C THR A 20 0.71 -15.66 16.22
N ASP A 21 1.52 -16.71 16.34
CA ASP A 21 1.08 -18.08 16.70
C ASP A 21 -0.13 -18.54 15.87
N GLY A 22 -0.13 -18.21 14.57
CA GLY A 22 -1.17 -18.55 13.62
C GLY A 22 -2.41 -17.66 13.64
N ARG A 23 -2.55 -16.73 14.59
CA ARG A 23 -3.72 -15.84 14.72
C ARG A 23 -3.90 -14.93 13.50
N GLY A 24 -2.82 -14.41 12.98
CA GLY A 24 -2.79 -13.39 11.93
C GLY A 24 -2.87 -11.95 12.50
N VAL A 25 -3.04 -10.97 11.60
CA VAL A 25 -3.03 -9.53 11.92
C VAL A 25 -4.41 -8.90 11.79
N ASP A 26 -4.68 -7.86 12.58
CA ASP A 26 -5.99 -7.20 12.62
C ASP A 26 -6.20 -6.23 11.45
N HIS A 27 -5.12 -5.60 10.96
CA HIS A 27 -5.19 -4.63 9.88
C HIS A 27 -4.08 -4.87 8.85
N ILE A 28 -4.45 -4.85 7.57
CA ILE A 28 -3.52 -4.91 6.45
C ILE A 28 -3.76 -3.71 5.55
N LEU A 29 -2.70 -2.98 5.22
CA LEU A 29 -2.69 -1.88 4.27
C LEU A 29 -1.98 -2.37 2.99
N ASP A 30 -2.71 -2.56 1.91
CA ASP A 30 -2.22 -3.16 0.67
C ASP A 30 -2.21 -2.16 -0.49
N PRO A 31 -1.02 -1.63 -0.87
CA PRO A 31 -0.84 -0.79 -2.05
C PRO A 31 -0.53 -1.60 -3.32
N ILE A 32 -0.38 -2.93 -3.21
CA ILE A 32 0.17 -3.79 -4.26
C ILE A 32 -0.92 -4.34 -5.18
N GLY A 33 -2.01 -4.84 -4.59
CA GLY A 33 -3.11 -5.43 -5.35
C GLY A 33 -2.77 -6.79 -5.97
N GLY A 34 -3.60 -7.25 -6.93
CA GLY A 34 -3.40 -8.52 -7.63
C GLY A 34 -3.38 -9.72 -6.69
N ASP A 35 -2.48 -10.67 -6.95
CA ASP A 35 -2.33 -11.90 -6.12
C ASP A 35 -1.98 -11.61 -4.66
N ASN A 36 -1.36 -10.45 -4.38
CA ASN A 36 -1.00 -10.08 -3.02
C ASN A 36 -2.22 -9.99 -2.10
N LEU A 37 -3.38 -9.57 -2.62
CA LEU A 37 -4.64 -9.51 -1.87
C LEU A 37 -5.06 -10.88 -1.33
N THR A 38 -4.88 -11.94 -2.12
CA THR A 38 -5.20 -13.30 -1.69
C THR A 38 -4.28 -13.76 -0.56
N ARG A 39 -2.99 -13.46 -0.67
CA ARG A 39 -1.99 -13.75 0.36
C ARG A 39 -2.27 -12.95 1.63
N SER A 40 -2.57 -11.66 1.49
CA SER A 40 -2.95 -10.77 2.59
C SER A 40 -4.18 -11.28 3.34
N LEU A 41 -5.23 -11.71 2.62
CA LEU A 41 -6.42 -12.31 3.24
C LEU A 41 -6.11 -13.59 4.01
N SER A 42 -5.10 -14.36 3.59
CA SER A 42 -4.76 -15.63 4.24
C SER A 42 -4.19 -15.45 5.65
N VAL A 43 -3.63 -14.28 5.93
CA VAL A 43 -3.01 -13.93 7.22
C VAL A 43 -3.79 -12.88 8.01
N LEU A 44 -4.98 -12.53 7.55
CA LEU A 44 -5.87 -11.65 8.28
C LEU A 44 -6.53 -12.42 9.44
N ALA A 45 -6.53 -11.85 10.63
CA ALA A 45 -7.17 -12.43 11.80
C ALA A 45 -8.70 -12.43 11.67
N GLU A 46 -9.40 -13.12 12.55
CA GLU A 46 -10.84 -12.99 12.71
C GLU A 46 -11.18 -11.56 13.20
N GLY A 47 -12.20 -10.93 12.63
CA GLY A 47 -12.50 -9.50 12.85
C GLY A 47 -11.57 -8.54 12.12
N GLY A 48 -10.55 -9.04 11.45
CA GLY A 48 -9.53 -8.24 10.76
C GLY A 48 -10.03 -7.57 9.48
N LYS A 49 -9.31 -6.51 9.05
CA LYS A 49 -9.68 -5.66 7.91
C LYS A 49 -8.50 -5.46 6.96
N LEU A 50 -8.75 -5.73 5.69
CA LEU A 50 -7.83 -5.47 4.58
C LEU A 50 -8.25 -4.18 3.88
N TYR A 51 -7.34 -3.22 3.80
CA TYR A 51 -7.52 -1.97 3.06
C TYR A 51 -6.66 -2.01 1.80
N THR A 52 -7.30 -2.06 0.62
CA THR A 52 -6.62 -1.99 -0.66
C THR A 52 -6.76 -0.59 -1.25
N PHE A 53 -5.64 0.07 -1.53
CA PHE A 53 -5.62 1.44 -2.02
C PHE A 53 -4.63 1.67 -3.18
N GLY A 54 -4.13 0.59 -3.77
CA GLY A 54 -3.24 0.65 -4.91
C GLY A 54 -3.25 -0.61 -5.74
N LEU A 55 -2.67 -0.51 -6.92
CA LEU A 55 -2.46 -1.59 -7.88
C LEU A 55 -1.03 -1.51 -8.42
N SER A 56 -0.04 -1.35 -7.53
CA SER A 56 1.36 -1.20 -7.96
C SER A 56 1.89 -2.45 -8.67
N SER A 57 1.27 -3.62 -8.44
CA SER A 57 1.55 -4.84 -9.21
C SER A 57 1.20 -4.69 -10.71
N ALA A 58 0.26 -3.81 -11.04
CA ALA A 58 -0.13 -3.50 -12.41
C ALA A 58 0.67 -2.32 -13.00
N ALA A 59 1.45 -1.60 -12.17
CA ALA A 59 2.29 -0.52 -12.65
C ALA A 59 3.47 -1.08 -13.46
N PRO A 60 3.68 -0.63 -14.70
CA PRO A 60 4.75 -1.14 -15.52
C PRO A 60 6.11 -0.69 -14.97
N SER A 61 7.02 -1.63 -14.75
CA SER A 61 8.45 -1.32 -14.74
C SER A 61 8.83 -0.77 -16.12
N SER A 62 9.73 0.16 -16.22
CA SER A 62 10.34 0.89 -17.35
C SER A 62 9.78 0.73 -18.79
N LYS A 63 9.03 -0.31 -19.11
CA LYS A 63 8.31 -0.48 -20.39
C LYS A 63 6.83 -0.69 -20.09
N ARG A 64 5.97 0.24 -20.54
CA ARG A 64 4.50 0.10 -20.51
C ARG A 64 4.08 -1.19 -21.21
N SER A 65 3.74 -2.21 -20.44
CA SER A 65 3.16 -3.43 -20.96
C SER A 65 1.68 -3.49 -20.57
N ILE A 66 0.82 -3.08 -21.48
CA ILE A 66 -0.65 -3.20 -21.35
C ILE A 66 -1.03 -4.65 -21.04
N ILE A 67 -0.29 -5.60 -21.62
CA ILE A 67 -0.49 -7.04 -21.40
C ILE A 67 -0.23 -7.41 -19.94
N LYS A 68 0.84 -6.91 -19.32
CA LYS A 68 1.13 -7.16 -17.88
C LYS A 68 0.06 -6.56 -16.98
N ALA A 69 -0.39 -5.33 -17.27
CA ALA A 69 -1.47 -4.68 -16.55
C ALA A 69 -2.78 -5.49 -16.65
N PHE A 70 -3.12 -5.99 -17.84
CA PHE A 70 -4.29 -6.84 -18.06
C PHE A 70 -4.22 -8.15 -17.25
N PHE A 71 -3.08 -8.83 -17.25
CA PHE A 71 -2.90 -10.04 -16.46
C PHE A 71 -2.93 -9.76 -14.94
N ALA A 72 -2.37 -8.65 -14.47
CA ALA A 72 -2.42 -8.25 -13.07
C ALA A 72 -3.88 -7.98 -12.62
N LEU A 73 -4.68 -7.31 -13.47
CA LEU A 73 -6.10 -7.10 -13.20
C LEU A 73 -6.89 -8.42 -13.17
N ARG A 74 -6.60 -9.37 -14.08
CA ARG A 74 -7.26 -10.70 -14.08
C ARG A 74 -6.89 -11.54 -12.86
N LYS A 75 -5.73 -11.31 -12.27
CA LYS A 75 -5.28 -11.97 -11.04
C LYS A 75 -5.85 -11.33 -9.77
N THR A 76 -6.51 -10.18 -9.88
CA THR A 76 -7.17 -9.56 -8.72
C THR A 76 -8.32 -10.46 -8.27
N PRO A 77 -8.32 -10.89 -6.99
CA PRO A 77 -9.35 -11.80 -6.50
C PRO A 77 -10.72 -11.13 -6.49
N LYS A 78 -11.75 -11.92 -6.77
CA LYS A 78 -13.13 -11.52 -6.46
C LYS A 78 -13.40 -11.86 -5.01
N PHE A 79 -13.92 -10.91 -4.28
CA PHE A 79 -14.28 -11.11 -2.88
C PHE A 79 -15.71 -11.62 -2.79
N ASP A 80 -15.86 -12.81 -2.23
CA ASP A 80 -17.17 -13.43 -1.99
C ASP A 80 -17.70 -13.00 -0.62
N ALA A 81 -18.90 -12.45 -0.59
CA ALA A 81 -19.51 -11.94 0.62
C ALA A 81 -19.74 -13.04 1.68
N LEU A 82 -20.19 -14.23 1.25
CA LEU A 82 -20.41 -15.33 2.17
C LEU A 82 -19.11 -15.79 2.82
N ARG A 83 -18.03 -15.86 2.02
CA ARG A 83 -16.71 -16.23 2.52
C ARG A 83 -16.13 -15.20 3.49
N LEU A 84 -16.40 -13.92 3.27
CA LEU A 84 -15.98 -12.85 4.20
C LEU A 84 -16.78 -12.94 5.50
N MET A 85 -18.10 -13.14 5.39
CA MET A 85 -19.01 -13.26 6.53
C MET A 85 -18.67 -14.47 7.41
N THR A 86 -18.48 -15.65 6.80
CA THR A 86 -18.16 -16.88 7.56
C THR A 86 -16.80 -16.85 8.24
N ARG A 87 -15.93 -15.94 7.85
CA ARG A 87 -14.60 -15.75 8.46
C ARG A 87 -14.49 -14.46 9.26
N ASN A 88 -15.58 -13.72 9.42
CA ASN A 88 -15.62 -12.43 10.12
C ASN A 88 -14.50 -11.48 9.66
N ARG A 89 -14.33 -11.28 8.35
CA ARG A 89 -13.29 -10.44 7.75
C ARG A 89 -13.88 -9.35 6.89
N GLY A 90 -13.21 -8.18 6.86
CA GLY A 90 -13.60 -7.04 6.03
C GLY A 90 -12.59 -6.73 4.94
N VAL A 91 -13.07 -6.28 3.77
CA VAL A 91 -12.23 -5.74 2.71
C VAL A 91 -12.77 -4.36 2.32
N PHE A 92 -11.88 -3.36 2.35
CA PHE A 92 -12.19 -1.97 1.99
C PHE A 92 -11.34 -1.55 0.81
N GLY A 93 -11.98 -1.10 -0.27
CA GLY A 93 -11.32 -0.43 -1.37
C GLY A 93 -11.27 1.08 -1.11
N VAL A 94 -10.12 1.70 -1.31
CA VAL A 94 -9.92 3.15 -1.20
C VAL A 94 -9.24 3.66 -2.45
N HIS A 95 -9.85 4.63 -3.13
CA HIS A 95 -9.27 5.31 -4.27
C HIS A 95 -9.43 6.82 -4.14
N MET A 96 -8.39 7.49 -3.68
CA MET A 96 -8.44 8.94 -3.39
C MET A 96 -8.78 9.79 -4.63
N GLY A 97 -8.37 9.38 -5.83
CA GLY A 97 -8.66 10.11 -7.06
C GLY A 97 -10.14 10.15 -7.48
N THR A 98 -10.97 9.26 -6.90
CA THR A 98 -12.43 9.24 -7.12
C THR A 98 -13.23 9.65 -5.89
N TRP A 99 -12.55 10.04 -4.82
CA TRP A 99 -13.19 10.47 -3.59
C TRP A 99 -13.83 11.85 -3.77
N LYS A 100 -15.14 11.93 -3.61
CA LYS A 100 -15.90 13.16 -3.87
C LYS A 100 -16.10 14.06 -2.64
N ASN A 101 -15.80 13.55 -1.44
CA ASN A 101 -15.95 14.33 -0.22
C ASN A 101 -14.70 15.18 0.03
N GLU A 102 -14.63 16.35 -0.65
CA GLU A 102 -13.49 17.27 -0.57
C GLU A 102 -13.28 17.82 0.83
N SER A 103 -14.36 18.11 1.57
CA SER A 103 -14.25 18.64 2.93
C SER A 103 -13.58 17.64 3.87
N ALA A 104 -13.90 16.35 3.76
CA ALA A 104 -13.22 15.31 4.53
C ALA A 104 -11.74 15.16 4.14
N MET A 105 -11.40 15.34 2.86
CA MET A 105 -9.99 15.31 2.43
C MET A 105 -9.19 16.49 3.00
N VAL A 106 -9.78 17.68 2.98
CA VAL A 106 -9.15 18.88 3.55
C VAL A 106 -8.96 18.73 5.06
N GLU A 107 -9.97 18.23 5.78
CA GLU A 107 -9.85 17.95 7.21
C GLU A 107 -8.75 16.95 7.52
N GLN A 108 -8.67 15.84 6.75
CA GLN A 108 -7.60 14.86 6.91
C GLN A 108 -6.22 15.46 6.66
N LEU A 109 -6.10 16.32 5.62
CA LEU A 109 -4.85 17.02 5.33
C LEU A 109 -4.43 17.93 6.49
N HIS A 110 -5.37 18.71 7.06
CA HIS A 110 -5.09 19.53 8.22
C HIS A 110 -4.60 18.70 9.41
N ARG A 111 -5.25 17.58 9.72
CA ARG A 111 -4.81 16.66 10.79
C ARG A 111 -3.40 16.11 10.56
N ILE A 112 -3.05 15.78 9.31
CA ILE A 112 -1.69 15.35 8.95
C ILE A 112 -0.69 16.49 9.18
N MET A 113 -1.02 17.70 8.71
CA MET A 113 -0.14 18.87 8.89
C MET A 113 0.06 19.22 10.35
N ASP A 114 -0.99 19.14 11.16
CA ASP A 114 -0.89 19.37 12.60
C ASP A 114 -0.06 18.29 13.30
N GLY A 115 -0.21 17.04 12.87
CA GLY A 115 0.65 15.94 13.34
C GLY A 115 2.13 16.16 13.02
N ILE A 116 2.44 16.72 11.85
CA ILE A 116 3.82 17.08 11.46
C ILE A 116 4.32 18.27 12.30
N ARG A 117 3.53 19.32 12.44
CA ARG A 117 3.88 20.52 13.23
C ARG A 117 4.14 20.19 14.70
N SER A 118 3.32 19.33 15.27
CA SER A 118 3.47 18.88 16.67
C SER A 118 4.56 17.83 16.87
N GLY A 119 5.20 17.34 15.80
CA GLY A 119 6.23 16.30 15.86
C GLY A 119 5.73 14.88 16.10
N HIS A 120 4.40 14.66 16.13
CA HIS A 120 3.82 13.32 16.23
C HIS A 120 4.03 12.50 14.94
N LEU A 121 3.97 13.17 13.76
CA LEU A 121 4.29 12.60 12.49
C LEU A 121 5.64 13.13 12.01
N LYS A 122 6.56 12.22 11.71
CA LYS A 122 7.93 12.54 11.25
C LYS A 122 8.15 11.89 9.88
N PRO A 123 7.72 12.53 8.78
CA PRO A 123 7.97 11.99 7.44
C PRO A 123 9.48 11.93 7.18
N VAL A 124 9.93 10.78 6.71
CA VAL A 124 11.31 10.62 6.25
C VAL A 124 11.42 11.21 4.85
N ILE A 125 12.31 12.19 4.68
CA ILE A 125 12.66 12.75 3.37
C ILE A 125 13.95 12.07 2.91
N ASP A 126 13.86 11.38 1.78
CA ASP A 126 15.01 10.70 1.17
C ASP A 126 15.85 11.69 0.38
N SER A 127 15.23 12.40 -0.56
CA SER A 127 15.91 13.29 -1.48
C SER A 127 15.01 14.44 -1.93
N VAL A 128 15.65 15.54 -2.33
CA VAL A 128 15.00 16.70 -2.90
C VAL A 128 15.66 17.00 -4.25
N PHE A 129 14.87 17.01 -5.31
CA PHE A 129 15.31 17.34 -6.67
C PHE A 129 14.77 18.72 -7.08
N ASP A 130 15.48 19.43 -7.93
CA ASP A 130 14.90 20.61 -8.59
C ASP A 130 13.75 20.16 -9.52
N ALA A 131 12.71 20.98 -9.67
CA ALA A 131 11.55 20.66 -10.51
C ALA A 131 11.94 20.38 -11.97
N LYS A 132 13.00 21.02 -12.49
CA LYS A 132 13.56 20.75 -13.82
C LYS A 132 14.09 19.31 -13.98
N ASP A 133 14.49 18.68 -12.88
CA ASP A 133 15.07 17.34 -12.83
C ASP A 133 14.03 16.26 -12.43
N VAL A 134 12.74 16.53 -12.65
CA VAL A 134 11.63 15.63 -12.31
C VAL A 134 11.79 14.21 -12.88
N SER A 135 12.41 14.08 -14.06
CA SER A 135 12.70 12.77 -14.65
C SER A 135 13.66 11.92 -13.81
N LEU A 136 14.67 12.56 -13.21
CA LEU A 136 15.62 11.90 -12.32
C LEU A 136 14.95 11.48 -11.01
N ALA A 137 14.06 12.34 -10.46
CA ALA A 137 13.26 12.02 -9.28
C ALA A 137 12.36 10.80 -9.51
N HIS A 138 11.68 10.75 -10.66
CA HIS A 138 10.89 9.57 -11.04
C HIS A 138 11.73 8.32 -11.22
N GLN A 139 12.90 8.43 -11.89
CA GLN A 139 13.79 7.31 -12.08
C GLN A 139 14.28 6.76 -10.74
N HIS A 140 14.64 7.65 -9.79
CA HIS A 140 15.06 7.27 -8.45
C HIS A 140 14.01 6.43 -7.71
N ILE A 141 12.72 6.84 -7.80
CA ILE A 141 11.59 6.08 -7.25
C ILE A 141 11.40 4.74 -7.98
N HIS A 142 11.46 4.75 -9.31
CA HIS A 142 11.31 3.53 -10.12
C HIS A 142 12.40 2.49 -9.87
N ASP A 143 13.60 2.94 -9.59
CA ASP A 143 14.73 2.06 -9.23
C ASP A 143 14.62 1.51 -7.81
N GLY A 144 13.61 1.95 -7.03
CA GLY A 144 13.42 1.53 -5.64
C GLY A 144 14.56 1.96 -4.71
N LYS A 145 15.27 3.04 -5.05
CA LYS A 145 16.43 3.54 -4.29
C LYS A 145 16.06 4.38 -3.08
N ASN A 146 14.83 4.93 -3.09
CA ASN A 146 14.40 5.86 -2.06
C ASN A 146 13.97 5.16 -0.76
N ILE A 147 14.38 5.75 0.36
CA ILE A 147 13.90 5.39 1.72
C ILE A 147 13.14 6.59 2.26
N GLY A 148 11.84 6.68 1.96
CA GLY A 148 11.00 7.79 2.36
C GLY A 148 10.45 8.57 1.16
N LYS A 149 10.22 9.87 1.33
CA LYS A 149 9.62 10.75 0.33
C LYS A 149 10.68 11.40 -0.56
N VAL A 150 10.41 11.40 -1.85
CA VAL A 150 11.17 12.19 -2.82
C VAL A 150 10.39 13.46 -3.11
N LEU A 151 11.02 14.61 -2.92
CA LEU A 151 10.42 15.93 -3.06
C LEU A 151 10.94 16.65 -4.30
N LEU A 152 10.14 17.56 -4.83
CA LEU A 152 10.53 18.50 -5.86
C LEU A 152 10.55 19.91 -5.25
N LYS A 153 11.61 20.67 -5.55
CA LYS A 153 11.75 22.08 -5.21
C LYS A 153 11.50 22.91 -6.47
N PHE A 154 10.60 23.87 -6.34
CA PHE A 154 10.27 24.87 -7.37
C PHE A 154 11.01 26.16 -7.15
#